data_1c4d67fd96079e3e88b622699f88de39
#
_entry.id   1c4d67fd96079e3e88b622699f88de39
#
_cell.length_a   1.000
_cell.length_b   1.000
_cell.length_c   1.000
_cell.angle_alpha   90.00
_cell.angle_beta   90.00
_cell.angle_gamma   90.00
#
_symmetry.space_group_name_H-M   'P 1'
#
loop_
_entity.id
_entity.type
_entity.pdbx_description
1 polymer ?
#
loop_
_entity_poly.entity_id
_entity_poly.type
_entity_poly.pdbx_seq_one_letter_code
_entity_poly.pdbx_strand_id
1 'polypeptide(L)'
;HPPLTDETKGMIGARELAMMTDGVIVMNVARGGIIDEPALLDALNSTKISIAGVDVWSQEPPTTDTLKALIAHPKMTVTPHLGANTQEAQINVAVDVSKEILNYLDEKPLEYAVNIPRFDMALMDQMRPFLNLMNVMADFGIQLLDSHPSKLTFSYAGNIAHYDCSPLTVCGLAALLGRVVEQDVNMVNASLIAE
;
A
#
# COMPACT_ATOMS: atom_id res chain seq x y z
N HIS A 1 -11.24 7.71 4.14
CA HIS A 1 -9.77 7.80 4.04
C HIS A 1 -9.26 7.09 2.77
N PRO A 2 -9.50 7.62 1.56
CA PRO A 2 -8.93 7.03 0.36
C PRO A 2 -7.40 7.25 0.33
N PRO A 3 -6.64 6.35 -0.30
CA PRO A 3 -5.25 6.60 -0.62
C PRO A 3 -5.15 7.71 -1.67
N LEU A 4 -3.99 8.36 -1.78
CA LEU A 4 -3.69 9.26 -2.89
C LEU A 4 -3.27 8.42 -4.11
N THR A 5 -4.08 8.47 -5.15
CA THR A 5 -3.86 7.84 -6.45
C THR A 5 -4.13 8.86 -7.55
N ASP A 6 -3.84 8.53 -8.79
CA ASP A 6 -4.18 9.41 -9.92
C ASP A 6 -5.70 9.70 -10.01
N GLU A 7 -6.53 8.75 -9.56
CA GLU A 7 -7.99 8.89 -9.55
C GLU A 7 -8.50 9.75 -8.39
N THR A 8 -7.81 9.74 -7.24
CA THR A 8 -8.23 10.46 -6.02
C THR A 8 -7.56 11.83 -5.87
N LYS A 9 -6.52 12.10 -6.64
CA LYS A 9 -5.83 13.39 -6.66
C LYS A 9 -6.78 14.46 -7.20
N GLY A 10 -7.02 15.51 -6.39
CA GLY A 10 -7.90 16.59 -6.75
C GLY A 10 -9.37 16.20 -6.90
N MET A 11 -9.77 15.02 -6.38
CA MET A 11 -11.15 14.53 -6.51
C MET A 11 -12.19 15.48 -5.90
N ILE A 12 -11.79 16.34 -4.95
CA ILE A 12 -12.60 17.42 -4.42
C ILE A 12 -11.98 18.73 -4.90
N GLY A 13 -12.41 19.17 -6.05
CA GLY A 13 -11.97 20.42 -6.67
C GLY A 13 -13.04 21.53 -6.60
N ALA A 14 -12.85 22.59 -7.38
CA ALA A 14 -13.75 23.73 -7.40
C ALA A 14 -15.20 23.35 -7.73
N ARG A 15 -15.40 22.38 -8.64
CA ARG A 15 -16.74 21.91 -9.04
C ARG A 15 -17.45 21.22 -7.87
N GLU A 16 -16.78 20.30 -7.21
CA GLU A 16 -17.33 19.55 -6.08
C GLU A 16 -17.61 20.46 -4.90
N LEU A 17 -16.70 21.39 -4.58
CA LEU A 17 -16.90 22.41 -3.54
C LEU A 17 -18.09 23.32 -3.85
N ALA A 18 -18.28 23.70 -5.12
CA ALA A 18 -19.44 24.53 -5.53
C ALA A 18 -20.77 23.79 -5.37
N MET A 19 -20.80 22.45 -5.52
CA MET A 19 -22.01 21.63 -5.36
C MET A 19 -22.40 21.39 -3.91
N MET A 20 -21.51 21.62 -2.96
CA MET A 20 -21.79 21.43 -1.52
C MET A 20 -22.80 22.49 -1.04
N THR A 21 -23.43 22.21 0.10
CA THR A 21 -24.31 23.19 0.79
C THR A 21 -23.51 24.38 1.27
N ASP A 22 -24.06 25.57 1.16
CA ASP A 22 -23.42 26.81 1.66
C ASP A 22 -23.18 26.70 3.18
N GLY A 23 -22.00 27.14 3.60
CA GLY A 23 -21.60 27.07 5.01
C GLY A 23 -21.17 25.67 5.50
N VAL A 24 -20.94 24.73 4.60
CA VAL A 24 -20.46 23.39 4.96
C VAL A 24 -19.10 23.44 5.68
N ILE A 25 -18.86 22.44 6.52
CA ILE A 25 -17.55 22.20 7.14
C ILE A 25 -16.84 21.10 6.33
N VAL A 26 -15.60 21.36 5.92
CA VAL A 26 -14.79 20.42 5.15
C VAL A 26 -13.58 19.99 5.97
N MET A 27 -13.30 18.67 6.00
CA MET A 27 -12.16 18.12 6.72
C MET A 27 -11.35 17.19 5.83
N ASN A 28 -10.02 17.33 5.86
CA ASN A 28 -9.10 16.40 5.24
C ASN A 28 -8.06 15.89 6.25
N VAL A 29 -8.27 14.67 6.71
CA VAL A 29 -7.36 13.93 7.59
C VAL A 29 -6.92 12.62 6.92
N ALA A 30 -7.02 12.52 5.59
CA ALA A 30 -6.70 11.33 4.81
C ALA A 30 -5.31 11.44 4.17
N ARG A 31 -5.21 12.17 3.06
CA ARG A 31 -3.94 12.46 2.36
C ARG A 31 -4.01 13.86 1.74
N GLY A 32 -2.87 14.55 1.72
CA GLY A 32 -2.71 15.81 0.97
C GLY A 32 -2.95 15.61 -0.52
N GLY A 33 -3.46 16.65 -1.20
CA GLY A 33 -3.77 16.58 -2.62
C GLY A 33 -5.08 15.89 -3.00
N ILE A 34 -5.85 15.32 -2.07
CA ILE A 34 -7.21 14.81 -2.32
C ILE A 34 -8.17 15.99 -2.53
N ILE A 35 -8.05 17.02 -1.72
CA ILE A 35 -8.74 18.29 -1.92
C ILE A 35 -7.79 19.19 -2.69
N ASP A 36 -8.29 19.84 -3.74
CA ASP A 36 -7.53 20.87 -4.46
C ASP A 36 -7.38 22.09 -3.56
N GLU A 37 -6.16 22.38 -3.14
CA GLU A 37 -5.87 23.39 -2.12
C GLU A 37 -6.14 24.83 -2.61
N PRO A 38 -5.82 25.22 -3.87
CA PRO A 38 -6.28 26.48 -4.44
C PRO A 38 -7.79 26.64 -4.39
N ALA A 39 -8.53 25.62 -4.82
CA ALA A 39 -9.99 25.66 -4.81
C ALA A 39 -10.57 25.73 -3.39
N LEU A 40 -9.93 25.08 -2.41
CA LEU A 40 -10.30 25.17 -1.00
C LEU A 40 -10.13 26.60 -0.48
N LEU A 41 -9.04 27.28 -0.82
CA LEU A 41 -8.77 28.67 -0.43
C LEU A 41 -9.83 29.59 -1.01
N ASP A 42 -10.18 29.46 -2.28
CA ASP A 42 -11.21 30.23 -2.94
C ASP A 42 -12.60 30.02 -2.31
N ALA A 43 -12.93 28.78 -1.97
CA ALA A 43 -14.18 28.41 -1.33
C ALA A 43 -14.31 28.99 0.11
N LEU A 44 -13.20 29.06 0.85
CA LEU A 44 -13.14 29.70 2.17
C LEU A 44 -13.31 31.26 2.06
N ASN A 45 -12.63 31.86 1.08
CA ASN A 45 -12.72 33.30 0.81
C ASN A 45 -14.12 33.72 0.38
N SER A 46 -14.77 32.92 -0.48
CA SER A 46 -16.15 33.17 -0.94
C SER A 46 -17.24 32.84 0.08
N THR A 47 -16.86 32.34 1.26
CA THR A 47 -17.80 31.91 2.31
C THR A 47 -18.63 30.67 1.94
N LYS A 48 -18.33 29.99 0.85
CA LYS A 48 -18.94 28.70 0.46
C LYS A 48 -18.72 27.64 1.53
N ILE A 49 -17.51 27.62 2.09
CA ILE A 49 -17.11 26.79 3.25
C ILE A 49 -17.08 27.71 4.48
N SER A 50 -17.71 27.26 5.57
CA SER A 50 -17.71 28.01 6.84
C SER A 50 -16.39 27.80 7.62
N ILE A 51 -15.90 26.55 7.67
CA ILE A 51 -14.67 26.13 8.37
C ILE A 51 -14.07 24.98 7.61
N ALA A 52 -12.73 24.90 7.54
CA ALA A 52 -12.04 23.71 7.09
C ALA A 52 -11.02 23.23 8.13
N GLY A 53 -10.91 21.90 8.26
CA GLY A 53 -9.93 21.21 9.10
C GLY A 53 -8.96 20.40 8.22
N VAL A 54 -7.66 20.63 8.33
CA VAL A 54 -6.66 19.93 7.51
C VAL A 54 -5.49 19.48 8.37
N ASP A 55 -5.23 18.16 8.31
CA ASP A 55 -4.08 17.52 8.98
C ASP A 55 -2.96 17.16 8.00
N VAL A 56 -3.27 17.10 6.70
CA VAL A 56 -2.40 16.59 5.65
C VAL A 56 -2.34 17.51 4.44
N TRP A 57 -1.14 17.75 3.90
CA TRP A 57 -0.91 18.72 2.82
C TRP A 57 -0.31 18.02 1.60
N SER A 58 -0.54 18.59 0.41
CA SER A 58 0.07 18.09 -0.84
C SER A 58 1.59 18.19 -0.84
N GLN A 59 2.13 19.10 -0.04
CA GLN A 59 3.56 19.25 0.24
C GLN A 59 3.79 19.42 1.74
N GLU A 60 4.63 18.58 2.30
CA GLU A 60 5.03 18.61 3.70
C GLU A 60 6.57 18.70 3.83
N PRO A 61 7.11 19.74 4.48
CA PRO A 61 6.41 20.89 5.09
C PRO A 61 5.76 21.81 4.05
N PRO A 62 4.63 22.49 4.41
CA PRO A 62 3.89 23.38 3.53
C PRO A 62 4.66 24.68 3.28
N THR A 63 5.22 24.85 2.07
CA THR A 63 6.10 25.99 1.73
C THR A 63 5.54 26.90 0.65
N THR A 64 4.54 26.45 -0.13
CA THR A 64 3.92 27.26 -1.19
C THR A 64 3.10 28.42 -0.60
N ASP A 65 2.92 29.48 -1.38
CA ASP A 65 2.15 30.64 -0.94
C ASP A 65 0.68 30.29 -0.69
N THR A 66 0.08 29.42 -1.49
CA THR A 66 -1.28 28.90 -1.29
C THR A 66 -1.41 28.17 0.05
N LEU A 67 -0.48 27.27 0.35
CA LEU A 67 -0.50 26.50 1.62
C LEU A 67 -0.30 27.42 2.82
N LYS A 68 0.59 28.40 2.74
CA LYS A 68 0.78 29.40 3.78
C LYS A 68 -0.49 30.26 3.97
N ALA A 69 -1.16 30.63 2.89
CA ALA A 69 -2.41 31.40 2.95
C ALA A 69 -3.53 30.58 3.61
N LEU A 70 -3.64 29.27 3.27
CA LEU A 70 -4.58 28.36 3.94
C LEU A 70 -4.28 28.24 5.43
N ILE A 71 -3.04 27.99 5.82
CA ILE A 71 -2.63 27.86 7.23
C ILE A 71 -2.94 29.11 8.02
N ALA A 72 -2.75 30.29 7.44
CA ALA A 72 -3.01 31.56 8.06
C ALA A 72 -4.50 31.98 8.02
N HIS A 73 -5.35 31.24 7.29
CA HIS A 73 -6.74 31.63 7.09
C HIS A 73 -7.56 31.48 8.38
N PRO A 74 -8.36 32.51 8.80
CA PRO A 74 -9.05 32.52 10.10
C PRO A 74 -10.14 31.45 10.25
N LYS A 75 -10.58 30.83 9.15
CA LYS A 75 -11.57 29.74 9.13
C LYS A 75 -10.91 28.35 8.99
N MET A 76 -9.58 28.27 9.10
CA MET A 76 -8.84 27.00 9.07
C MET A 76 -8.49 26.52 10.48
N THR A 77 -8.60 25.22 10.66
CA THR A 77 -8.00 24.50 11.78
C THR A 77 -6.99 23.52 11.20
N VAL A 78 -5.73 23.66 11.60
CA VAL A 78 -4.63 22.87 11.02
C VAL A 78 -3.89 22.10 12.10
N THR A 79 -3.44 20.91 11.75
CA THR A 79 -2.57 20.08 12.57
C THR A 79 -1.37 19.60 11.74
N PRO A 80 -0.22 19.28 12.36
CA PRO A 80 1.00 18.94 11.65
C PRO A 80 1.10 17.41 11.36
N HIS A 81 0.11 16.83 10.67
CA HIS A 81 0.02 15.43 10.29
C HIS A 81 0.09 14.50 11.52
N LEU A 82 -0.86 14.67 12.42
CA LEU A 82 -0.91 13.95 13.71
C LEU A 82 -1.65 12.60 13.67
N GLY A 83 -2.17 12.16 12.53
CA GLY A 83 -3.09 11.02 12.42
C GLY A 83 -2.66 9.76 13.18
N ALA A 84 -1.38 9.39 13.13
CA ALA A 84 -0.82 8.25 13.86
C ALA A 84 0.01 8.67 15.10
N ASN A 85 0.08 9.94 15.45
CA ASN A 85 0.92 10.47 16.54
C ASN A 85 0.13 10.64 17.84
N THR A 86 -0.64 9.63 18.24
CA THR A 86 -1.28 9.52 19.55
C THR A 86 -0.60 8.41 20.37
N GLN A 87 -0.65 8.49 21.70
CA GLN A 87 -0.09 7.44 22.54
C GLN A 87 -0.67 6.05 22.22
N GLU A 88 -1.98 5.99 22.01
CA GLU A 88 -2.68 4.76 21.67
C GLU A 88 -2.20 4.20 20.31
N ALA A 89 -2.12 5.03 19.27
CA ALA A 89 -1.65 4.61 17.96
C ALA A 89 -0.20 4.12 18.00
N GLN A 90 0.69 4.80 18.73
CA GLN A 90 2.09 4.40 18.89
C GLN A 90 2.23 3.05 19.59
N ILE A 91 1.45 2.80 20.65
CA ILE A 91 1.44 1.51 21.35
C ILE A 91 0.91 0.41 20.43
N ASN A 92 -0.20 0.64 19.73
CA ASN A 92 -0.81 -0.35 18.84
C ASN A 92 0.14 -0.72 17.70
N VAL A 93 0.75 0.28 17.05
CA VAL A 93 1.75 0.03 15.98
C VAL A 93 2.94 -0.78 16.50
N ALA A 94 3.48 -0.45 17.68
CA ALA A 94 4.60 -1.19 18.25
C ALA A 94 4.23 -2.65 18.54
N VAL A 95 3.03 -2.90 19.07
CA VAL A 95 2.51 -4.25 19.33
C VAL A 95 2.30 -5.02 18.02
N ASP A 96 1.70 -4.39 17.01
CA ASP A 96 1.38 -5.06 15.75
C ASP A 96 2.66 -5.38 14.97
N VAL A 97 3.63 -4.46 14.89
CA VAL A 97 4.94 -4.74 14.27
C VAL A 97 5.68 -5.86 15.00
N SER A 98 5.63 -5.88 16.34
CA SER A 98 6.27 -6.95 17.12
C SER A 98 5.63 -8.31 16.84
N LYS A 99 4.30 -8.37 16.73
CA LYS A 99 3.58 -9.61 16.34
C LYS A 99 3.96 -10.07 14.93
N GLU A 100 4.02 -9.13 13.97
CA GLU A 100 4.41 -9.45 12.59
C GLU A 100 5.82 -10.03 12.51
N ILE A 101 6.78 -9.45 13.26
CA ILE A 101 8.15 -10.00 13.34
C ILE A 101 8.14 -11.42 13.92
N LEU A 102 7.40 -11.66 15.00
CA LEU A 102 7.28 -12.99 15.57
C LEU A 102 6.62 -13.98 14.60
N ASN A 103 5.56 -13.56 13.91
CA ASN A 103 4.92 -14.38 12.89
C ASN A 103 5.90 -14.74 11.78
N TYR A 104 6.71 -13.80 11.32
CA TYR A 104 7.74 -14.06 10.32
C TYR A 104 8.77 -15.10 10.80
N LEU A 105 9.28 -14.95 12.02
CA LEU A 105 10.26 -15.88 12.60
C LEU A 105 9.68 -17.27 12.85
N ASP A 106 8.39 -17.36 13.13
CA ASP A 106 7.66 -18.61 13.34
C ASP A 106 7.10 -19.22 12.02
N GLU A 107 7.46 -18.67 10.87
CA GLU A 107 6.95 -19.04 9.53
C GLU A 107 5.41 -19.02 9.44
N LYS A 108 4.79 -18.13 10.20
CA LYS A 108 3.34 -17.88 10.20
C LYS A 108 2.97 -16.86 9.13
N PRO A 109 1.70 -16.85 8.67
CA PRO A 109 1.21 -15.85 7.74
C PRO A 109 1.36 -14.44 8.29
N LEU A 110 1.71 -13.48 7.40
CA LEU A 110 1.83 -12.06 7.70
C LEU A 110 0.59 -11.31 7.21
N GLU A 111 0.06 -10.44 8.05
CA GLU A 111 -1.15 -9.67 7.74
C GLU A 111 -0.83 -8.30 7.13
N TYR A 112 0.25 -7.67 7.60
CA TYR A 112 0.59 -6.27 7.27
C TYR A 112 1.85 -6.12 6.43
N ALA A 113 2.40 -7.20 5.87
CA ALA A 113 3.57 -7.12 5.00
C ALA A 113 3.27 -6.27 3.74
N VAL A 114 4.17 -5.34 3.41
CA VAL A 114 3.99 -4.41 2.29
C VAL A 114 4.48 -5.01 0.97
N ASN A 115 5.52 -5.80 1.02
CA ASN A 115 6.28 -6.32 -0.12
C ASN A 115 6.24 -7.85 -0.26
N ILE A 116 5.36 -8.50 0.48
CA ILE A 116 5.05 -9.93 0.31
C ILE A 116 3.65 -10.02 -0.30
N PRO A 117 3.41 -10.89 -1.28
CA PRO A 117 2.08 -11.13 -1.80
C PRO A 117 1.11 -11.48 -0.65
N ARG A 118 -0.01 -10.79 -0.59
CA ARG A 118 -1.03 -11.07 0.44
C ARG A 118 -1.67 -12.41 0.15
N PHE A 119 -1.62 -13.29 1.13
CA PHE A 119 -2.40 -14.51 1.12
C PHE A 119 -3.75 -14.23 1.76
N ASP A 120 -4.82 -14.59 1.08
CA ASP A 120 -6.10 -14.72 1.76
C ASP A 120 -6.00 -15.85 2.78
N MET A 121 -6.11 -15.51 4.07
CA MET A 121 -6.01 -16.47 5.16
C MET A 121 -7.04 -17.60 5.03
N ALA A 122 -8.23 -17.32 4.47
CA ALA A 122 -9.24 -18.33 4.20
C ALA A 122 -8.81 -19.32 3.11
N LEU A 123 -7.92 -18.90 2.22
CA LEU A 123 -7.38 -19.73 1.14
C LEU A 123 -6.06 -20.44 1.50
N MET A 124 -5.41 -20.04 2.58
CA MET A 124 -4.06 -20.51 2.92
C MET A 124 -3.98 -22.04 3.03
N ASP A 125 -4.96 -22.66 3.68
CA ASP A 125 -5.00 -24.12 3.82
C ASP A 125 -5.18 -24.83 2.47
N GLN A 126 -5.88 -24.22 1.52
CA GLN A 126 -6.05 -24.73 0.16
C GLN A 126 -4.82 -24.48 -0.69
N MET A 127 -4.09 -23.38 -0.49
CA MET A 127 -2.90 -23.02 -1.25
C MET A 127 -1.63 -23.74 -0.78
N ARG A 128 -1.55 -24.13 0.49
CA ARG A 128 -0.38 -24.80 1.09
C ARG A 128 0.12 -26.02 0.31
N PRO A 129 -0.72 -26.98 -0.15
CA PRO A 129 -0.26 -28.10 -0.96
C PRO A 129 0.37 -27.66 -2.29
N PHE A 130 -0.13 -26.59 -2.89
CA PHE A 130 0.40 -26.05 -4.15
C PHE A 130 1.72 -25.31 -3.93
N LEU A 131 1.88 -24.58 -2.81
CA LEU A 131 3.17 -23.98 -2.43
C LEU A 131 4.25 -25.05 -2.26
N ASN A 132 3.93 -26.14 -1.56
CA ASN A 132 4.85 -27.28 -1.43
C ASN A 132 5.17 -27.93 -2.78
N LEU A 133 4.16 -28.08 -3.65
CA LEU A 133 4.34 -28.61 -4.99
C LEU A 133 5.25 -27.70 -5.83
N MET A 134 5.07 -26.37 -5.74
CA MET A 134 5.92 -25.40 -6.45
C MET A 134 7.39 -25.53 -6.06
N ASN A 135 7.69 -25.68 -4.76
CA ASN A 135 9.06 -25.91 -4.29
C ASN A 135 9.66 -27.21 -4.87
N VAL A 136 8.90 -28.31 -4.80
CA VAL A 136 9.34 -29.61 -5.34
C VAL A 136 9.55 -29.55 -6.86
N MET A 137 8.63 -28.90 -7.58
CA MET A 137 8.74 -28.73 -9.05
C MET A 137 9.94 -27.85 -9.43
N ALA A 138 10.19 -26.80 -8.66
CA ALA A 138 11.35 -25.93 -8.87
C ALA A 138 12.66 -26.69 -8.65
N ASP A 139 12.77 -27.43 -7.53
CA ASP A 139 13.93 -28.28 -7.23
C ASP A 139 14.18 -29.37 -8.27
N PHE A 140 13.11 -30.00 -8.76
CA PHE A 140 13.21 -31.00 -9.81
C PHE A 140 13.56 -30.37 -11.17
N GLY A 141 12.88 -29.27 -11.52
CA GLY A 141 13.07 -28.61 -12.81
C GLY A 141 14.49 -28.12 -13.01
N ILE A 142 15.12 -27.52 -11.97
CA ILE A 142 16.49 -27.01 -12.08
C ILE A 142 17.51 -28.13 -12.32
N GLN A 143 17.28 -29.32 -11.80
CA GLN A 143 18.16 -30.49 -11.98
C GLN A 143 18.12 -31.08 -13.40
N LEU A 144 17.08 -30.72 -14.18
CA LEU A 144 16.92 -31.15 -15.58
C LEU A 144 17.54 -30.17 -16.59
N LEU A 145 18.00 -29.02 -16.12
CA LEU A 145 18.56 -27.98 -16.97
C LEU A 145 20.09 -28.11 -17.06
N ASP A 146 20.62 -28.14 -18.28
CA ASP A 146 22.07 -28.14 -18.52
C ASP A 146 22.69 -26.73 -18.39
N SER A 147 21.86 -25.67 -18.37
CA SER A 147 22.27 -24.28 -18.26
C SER A 147 21.20 -23.42 -17.60
N HIS A 148 21.55 -22.19 -17.21
CA HIS A 148 20.60 -21.26 -16.62
C HIS A 148 19.49 -20.86 -17.62
N PRO A 149 18.21 -20.94 -17.23
CA PRO A 149 17.11 -20.58 -18.11
C PRO A 149 17.09 -19.06 -18.32
N SER A 150 16.87 -18.63 -19.56
CA SER A 150 16.67 -17.22 -19.90
C SER A 150 15.21 -16.75 -19.75
N LYS A 151 14.29 -17.70 -19.58
CA LYS A 151 12.86 -17.43 -19.45
C LYS A 151 12.20 -18.53 -18.63
N LEU A 152 11.38 -18.12 -17.68
CA LEU A 152 10.50 -19.00 -16.88
C LEU A 152 9.05 -18.65 -17.20
N THR A 153 8.21 -19.68 -17.36
CA THR A 153 6.78 -19.52 -17.57
C THR A 153 6.03 -20.43 -16.59
N PHE A 154 5.21 -19.85 -15.75
CA PHE A 154 4.33 -20.57 -14.85
C PHE A 154 2.93 -20.62 -15.43
N SER A 155 2.36 -21.81 -15.59
CA SER A 155 1.02 -22.02 -16.12
C SER A 155 0.15 -22.73 -15.09
N TYR A 156 -1.00 -22.18 -14.82
CA TYR A 156 -1.95 -22.69 -13.83
C TYR A 156 -3.23 -23.15 -14.54
N ALA A 157 -3.71 -24.36 -14.23
CA ALA A 157 -4.90 -24.93 -14.82
C ALA A 157 -5.77 -25.65 -13.78
N GLY A 158 -7.04 -25.85 -14.08
CA GLY A 158 -8.00 -26.43 -13.16
C GLY A 158 -8.48 -25.45 -12.09
N ASN A 159 -8.92 -25.96 -10.95
CA ASN A 159 -9.55 -25.14 -9.91
C ASN A 159 -8.62 -24.06 -9.36
N ILE A 160 -7.30 -24.29 -9.33
CA ILE A 160 -6.34 -23.32 -8.83
C ILE A 160 -6.29 -22.03 -9.68
N ALA A 161 -6.58 -22.12 -10.96
CA ALA A 161 -6.56 -20.97 -11.87
C ALA A 161 -7.70 -19.95 -11.62
N HIS A 162 -8.67 -20.28 -10.76
CA HIS A 162 -9.71 -19.35 -10.33
C HIS A 162 -9.29 -18.44 -9.16
N TYR A 163 -8.12 -18.69 -8.60
CA TYR A 163 -7.57 -17.92 -7.48
C TYR A 163 -6.39 -17.05 -7.94
N ASP A 164 -6.01 -16.08 -7.13
CA ASP A 164 -4.77 -15.33 -7.36
C ASP A 164 -3.56 -16.25 -7.18
N CYS A 165 -2.90 -16.59 -8.28
CA CYS A 165 -1.72 -17.46 -8.32
C CYS A 165 -0.40 -16.69 -8.13
N SER A 166 -0.43 -15.37 -7.91
CA SER A 166 0.78 -14.56 -7.69
C SER A 166 1.67 -15.11 -6.57
N PRO A 167 1.13 -15.56 -5.42
CA PRO A 167 1.95 -16.14 -4.37
C PRO A 167 2.66 -17.44 -4.80
N LEU A 168 2.01 -18.28 -5.61
CA LEU A 168 2.60 -19.50 -6.15
C LEU A 168 3.74 -19.17 -7.12
N THR A 169 3.53 -18.17 -7.99
CA THR A 169 4.55 -17.71 -8.93
C THR A 169 5.79 -17.23 -8.21
N VAL A 170 5.63 -16.38 -7.19
CA VAL A 170 6.75 -15.84 -6.40
C VAL A 170 7.45 -16.95 -5.61
N CYS A 171 6.70 -17.90 -5.05
CA CYS A 171 7.27 -19.05 -4.35
C CYS A 171 8.12 -19.93 -5.29
N GLY A 172 7.59 -20.29 -6.46
CA GLY A 172 8.32 -21.07 -7.45
C GLY A 172 9.55 -20.34 -7.99
N LEU A 173 9.45 -19.03 -8.18
CA LEU A 173 10.57 -18.19 -8.61
C LEU A 173 11.66 -18.13 -7.55
N ALA A 174 11.30 -17.93 -6.27
CA ALA A 174 12.24 -17.94 -5.15
C ALA A 174 12.96 -19.29 -5.02
N ALA A 175 12.23 -20.39 -5.13
CA ALA A 175 12.81 -21.74 -5.07
C ALA A 175 13.79 -22.02 -6.21
N LEU A 176 13.46 -21.59 -7.45
CA LEU A 176 14.35 -21.74 -8.60
C LEU A 176 15.61 -20.87 -8.47
N LEU A 177 15.43 -19.59 -8.19
CA LEU A 177 16.55 -18.64 -8.12
C LEU A 177 17.49 -18.96 -6.94
N GLY A 178 16.96 -19.38 -5.80
CA GLY A 178 17.78 -19.76 -4.65
C GLY A 178 18.72 -20.96 -4.90
N ARG A 179 18.55 -21.67 -6.04
CA ARG A 179 19.47 -22.73 -6.50
C ARG A 179 20.48 -22.27 -7.54
N VAL A 180 20.24 -21.11 -8.14
CA VAL A 180 21.01 -20.61 -9.30
C VAL A 180 21.94 -19.47 -8.89
N VAL A 181 21.51 -18.63 -7.95
CA VAL A 181 22.27 -17.45 -7.52
C VAL A 181 22.90 -17.68 -6.14
N GLU A 182 24.05 -17.04 -5.90
CA GLU A 182 24.77 -17.16 -4.62
C GLU A 182 24.15 -16.35 -3.47
N GLN A 183 23.31 -15.35 -3.81
CA GLN A 183 22.65 -14.52 -2.79
C GLN A 183 21.41 -15.22 -2.22
N ASP A 184 21.04 -14.82 -1.00
CA ASP A 184 19.84 -15.35 -0.35
C ASP A 184 18.57 -14.85 -1.04
N VAL A 185 17.76 -15.78 -1.57
CA VAL A 185 16.53 -15.50 -2.31
C VAL A 185 15.32 -15.93 -1.49
N ASN A 186 14.36 -15.04 -1.39
CA ASN A 186 13.11 -15.27 -0.69
C ASN A 186 11.94 -14.64 -1.47
N MET A 187 10.71 -14.78 -0.96
CA MET A 187 9.49 -14.27 -1.62
C MET A 187 9.46 -12.75 -1.78
N VAL A 188 10.28 -12.00 -1.03
CA VAL A 188 10.33 -10.53 -1.10
C VAL A 188 11.19 -10.07 -2.28
N ASN A 189 12.35 -10.70 -2.47
CA ASN A 189 13.34 -10.24 -3.45
C ASN A 189 13.38 -11.05 -4.75
N ALA A 190 12.68 -12.20 -4.81
CA ALA A 190 12.73 -13.10 -5.96
C ALA A 190 12.35 -12.43 -7.29
N SER A 191 11.30 -11.61 -7.31
CA SER A 191 10.87 -10.93 -8.53
C SER A 191 11.90 -9.88 -9.01
N LEU A 192 12.53 -9.18 -8.07
CA LEU A 192 13.57 -8.20 -8.38
C LEU A 192 14.86 -8.86 -8.91
N ILE A 193 15.21 -10.04 -8.37
CA ILE A 193 16.40 -10.79 -8.79
C ILE A 193 16.19 -11.43 -10.18
N ALA A 194 14.93 -11.71 -10.55
CA ALA A 194 14.58 -12.30 -11.84
C ALA A 194 14.62 -11.33 -13.01
N GLU A 195 14.60 -10.02 -12.78
CA GLU A 195 14.72 -8.95 -13.79
C GLU A 195 16.18 -8.76 -14.24
#